data_59a2d07e457182244aea108d35fef31b
#
_entry.id   59a2d07e457182244aea108d35fef31b
#
_cell.length_a   1.000
_cell.length_b   1.000
_cell.length_c   1.000
_cell.angle_alpha   90.00
_cell.angle_beta   90.00
_cell.angle_gamma   90.00
#
_symmetry.space_group_name_H-M   'P 1'
#
loop_
_entity.id
_entity.type
_entity.pdbx_description
1 polymer ?
#
loop_
_entity_poly.entity_id
_entity_poly.type
_entity_poly.pdbx_seq_one_letter_code
_entity_poly.pdbx_strand_id
1 'polypeptide(L)'
;MKYKSIIWDWNGTIINDTPVALEATNSLLQRFGYPIISLEYYRENIDTPIVRFYSKIFDLSKHDVKMIDDEWGLLYDRLSDKIELNAGVKDMLRSFADSRLDQIILSAFKTIEITKYAHRFSIEHYFKDILGTENIVMESKTVRGRRYMQEHGFAPEQTLYIGDTLHDYDTARGLGVDCILFSCGQQSPKLLKQCGVPVYDNFMDIANQLIVYM
;
A
#
# COMPACT_ATOMS: atom_id res chain seq x y z
N MET A 1 -12.85 -23.23 -1.42
CA MET A 1 -12.08 -21.99 -1.18
C MET A 1 -13.03 -20.80 -1.34
N LYS A 2 -13.10 -19.89 -0.34
CA LYS A 2 -13.97 -18.71 -0.42
C LYS A 2 -13.50 -17.75 -1.51
N TYR A 3 -12.18 -17.45 -1.54
CA TYR A 3 -11.61 -16.48 -2.49
C TYR A 3 -11.03 -17.16 -3.71
N LYS A 4 -11.10 -16.48 -4.85
CA LYS A 4 -10.46 -16.81 -6.13
C LYS A 4 -9.49 -15.75 -6.57
N SER A 5 -9.63 -14.54 -6.02
CA SER A 5 -8.82 -13.38 -6.42
C SER A 5 -8.34 -12.59 -5.20
N ILE A 6 -7.12 -12.12 -5.27
CA ILE A 6 -6.50 -11.26 -4.26
C ILE A 6 -6.08 -9.94 -4.90
N ILE A 7 -6.47 -8.84 -4.29
CA ILE A 7 -6.01 -7.49 -4.62
C ILE A 7 -5.05 -7.05 -3.53
N TRP A 8 -3.82 -6.75 -3.91
CA TRP A 8 -2.77 -6.29 -3.02
C TRP A 8 -2.58 -4.78 -3.14
N ASP A 9 -2.48 -4.07 -2.02
CA ASP A 9 -1.77 -2.81 -2.00
C ASP A 9 -0.25 -3.04 -2.09
N TRP A 10 0.51 -1.99 -2.36
CA TRP A 10 1.96 -2.09 -2.59
C TRP A 10 2.79 -1.53 -1.44
N ASN A 11 2.76 -0.20 -1.23
CA ASN A 11 3.58 0.48 -0.23
C ASN A 11 3.10 0.16 1.19
N GLY A 12 4.02 -0.25 2.08
CA GLY A 12 3.66 -0.67 3.44
C GLY A 12 3.04 -2.07 3.51
N THR A 13 2.51 -2.61 2.41
CA THR A 13 1.89 -3.94 2.35
C THR A 13 2.86 -4.98 1.78
N ILE A 14 3.16 -4.94 0.49
CA ILE A 14 4.14 -5.88 -0.12
C ILE A 14 5.56 -5.44 0.22
N ILE A 15 5.88 -4.17 0.06
CA ILE A 15 7.19 -3.62 0.41
C ILE A 15 7.17 -2.95 1.79
N ASN A 16 8.27 -3.14 2.52
CA ASN A 16 8.55 -2.45 3.78
C ASN A 16 9.27 -1.14 3.50
N ASP A 17 8.55 -0.16 3.00
CA ASP A 17 9.08 1.16 2.66
C ASP A 17 8.80 2.25 3.71
N THR A 18 8.01 1.95 4.74
CA THR A 18 7.68 2.92 5.80
C THR A 18 8.91 3.57 6.45
N PRO A 19 10.00 2.83 6.76
CA PRO A 19 11.22 3.46 7.28
C PRO A 19 11.86 4.44 6.29
N VAL A 20 11.84 4.11 5.01
CA VAL A 20 12.38 4.95 3.93
C VAL A 20 11.52 6.20 3.74
N ALA A 21 10.21 6.06 3.75
CA ALA A 21 9.26 7.17 3.66
C ALA A 21 9.42 8.15 4.84
N LEU A 22 9.61 7.63 6.05
CA LEU A 22 9.90 8.46 7.23
C LEU A 22 11.26 9.16 7.12
N GLU A 23 12.31 8.46 6.66
CA GLU A 23 13.64 9.04 6.48
C GLU A 23 13.63 10.17 5.44
N ALA A 24 12.94 9.97 4.32
CA ALA A 24 12.74 11.00 3.29
C ALA A 24 11.97 12.21 3.86
N THR A 25 10.88 11.95 4.59
CA THR A 25 10.08 13.00 5.24
C THR A 25 10.92 13.81 6.24
N ASN A 26 11.67 13.14 7.12
CA ASN A 26 12.51 13.79 8.12
C ASN A 26 13.67 14.57 7.50
N SER A 27 14.26 14.07 6.42
CA SER A 27 15.29 14.79 5.65
C SER A 27 14.73 16.09 5.07
N LEU A 28 13.50 16.05 4.56
CA LEU A 28 12.85 17.23 4.01
C LEU A 28 12.44 18.22 5.11
N LEU A 29 11.93 17.75 6.24
CA LEU A 29 11.63 18.58 7.41
C LEU A 29 12.88 19.33 7.89
N GLN A 30 13.99 18.63 8.08
CA GLN A 30 15.27 19.25 8.47
C GLN A 30 15.74 20.31 7.48
N ARG A 31 15.67 20.00 6.19
CA ARG A 31 16.06 20.92 5.11
C ARG A 31 15.26 22.23 5.13
N PHE A 32 13.98 22.17 5.49
CA PHE A 32 13.10 23.33 5.57
C PHE A 32 13.03 23.96 6.96
N GLY A 33 13.83 23.46 7.92
CA GLY A 33 13.93 24.02 9.27
C GLY A 33 12.77 23.62 10.20
N TYR A 34 12.05 22.54 9.88
CA TYR A 34 11.02 21.96 10.74
C TYR A 34 11.57 20.84 11.64
N PRO A 35 10.96 20.59 12.79
CA PRO A 35 11.34 19.47 13.65
C PRO A 35 11.04 18.13 12.96
N ILE A 36 11.91 17.15 13.18
CA ILE A 36 11.68 15.77 12.74
C ILE A 36 10.53 15.14 13.53
N ILE A 37 9.89 14.13 12.90
CA ILE A 37 8.80 13.37 13.50
C ILE A 37 9.21 11.93 13.80
N SER A 38 8.57 11.32 14.79
CA SER A 38 8.77 9.91 15.12
C SER A 38 8.01 8.99 14.16
N LEU A 39 8.35 7.71 14.14
CA LEU A 39 7.59 6.69 13.40
C LEU A 39 6.15 6.58 13.90
N GLU A 40 5.93 6.71 15.21
CA GLU A 40 4.59 6.69 15.79
C GLU A 40 3.76 7.86 15.28
N TYR A 41 4.33 9.09 15.33
CA TYR A 41 3.65 10.26 14.78
C TYR A 41 3.34 10.10 13.29
N TYR A 42 4.32 9.61 12.50
CA TYR A 42 4.12 9.35 11.08
C TYR A 42 2.93 8.41 10.86
N ARG A 43 2.93 7.24 11.51
CA ARG A 43 1.89 6.22 11.37
C ARG A 43 0.51 6.65 11.84
N GLU A 44 0.43 7.55 12.81
CA GLU A 44 -0.84 8.10 13.30
C GLU A 44 -1.39 9.24 12.43
N ASN A 45 -0.56 9.86 11.60
CA ASN A 45 -0.90 11.08 10.88
C ASN A 45 -0.84 10.98 9.36
N ILE A 46 -0.15 9.97 8.80
CA ILE A 46 -0.14 9.75 7.34
C ILE A 46 -1.57 9.56 6.83
N ASP A 47 -1.92 10.25 5.74
CA ASP A 47 -3.29 10.30 5.24
C ASP A 47 -3.31 10.43 3.70
N THR A 48 -4.41 10.08 3.10
CA THR A 48 -4.70 10.24 1.67
C THR A 48 -5.92 11.18 1.49
N PRO A 49 -5.81 12.24 0.67
CA PRO A 49 -4.64 12.65 -0.12
C PRO A 49 -3.50 13.18 0.74
N ILE A 50 -2.26 13.03 0.27
CA ILE A 50 -1.02 13.33 1.01
C ILE A 50 -0.95 14.77 1.54
N VAL A 51 -1.61 15.72 0.89
CA VAL A 51 -1.68 17.12 1.36
C VAL A 51 -2.24 17.26 2.77
N ARG A 52 -3.11 16.32 3.21
CA ARG A 52 -3.63 16.30 4.58
C ARG A 52 -2.54 15.99 5.60
N PHE A 53 -1.60 15.12 5.24
CA PHE A 53 -0.43 14.85 6.07
C PHE A 53 0.55 16.02 6.03
N TYR A 54 0.85 16.55 4.85
CA TYR A 54 1.76 17.68 4.72
C TYR A 54 1.28 18.91 5.51
N SER A 55 -0.02 19.17 5.56
CA SER A 55 -0.57 20.27 6.36
C SER A 55 -0.35 20.15 7.87
N LYS A 56 -0.03 18.95 8.37
CA LYS A 56 0.26 18.71 9.81
C LYS A 56 1.73 18.93 10.15
N ILE A 57 2.63 18.86 9.16
CA ILE A 57 4.08 18.87 9.37
C ILE A 57 4.80 20.01 8.66
N PHE A 58 4.16 20.69 7.70
CA PHE A 58 4.67 21.86 7.00
C PHE A 58 3.70 23.06 7.11
N ASP A 59 4.23 24.26 7.07
CA ASP A 59 3.46 25.48 6.85
C ASP A 59 3.20 25.66 5.35
N LEU A 60 2.06 25.17 4.87
CA LEU A 60 1.70 25.23 3.45
C LEU A 60 1.42 26.65 2.93
N SER A 61 1.45 27.69 3.79
CA SER A 61 1.46 29.09 3.33
C SER A 61 2.83 29.52 2.83
N LYS A 62 3.90 28.81 3.20
CA LYS A 62 5.30 29.10 2.85
C LYS A 62 5.86 28.15 1.79
N HIS A 63 5.27 27.00 1.63
CA HIS A 63 5.80 25.95 0.74
C HIS A 63 4.70 25.42 -0.17
N ASP A 64 4.98 25.36 -1.46
CA ASP A 64 4.12 24.77 -2.46
C ASP A 64 4.06 23.25 -2.28
N VAL A 65 2.86 22.67 -2.29
CA VAL A 65 2.63 21.24 -2.08
C VAL A 65 3.32 20.39 -3.15
N LYS A 66 3.29 20.85 -4.41
CA LYS A 66 3.94 20.14 -5.52
C LYS A 66 5.46 20.12 -5.34
N MET A 67 6.04 21.22 -4.89
CA MET A 67 7.49 21.28 -4.59
C MET A 67 7.86 20.30 -3.46
N ILE A 68 7.05 20.25 -2.38
CA ILE A 68 7.26 19.28 -1.29
C ILE A 68 7.24 17.85 -1.84
N ASP A 69 6.24 17.52 -2.67
CA ASP A 69 6.05 16.19 -3.22
C ASP A 69 7.17 15.78 -4.19
N ASP A 70 7.57 16.68 -5.08
CA ASP A 70 8.67 16.47 -6.01
C ASP A 70 10.00 16.22 -5.26
N GLU A 71 10.31 17.02 -4.24
CA GLU A 71 11.51 16.90 -3.44
C GLU A 71 11.49 15.64 -2.55
N TRP A 72 10.34 15.32 -1.98
CA TRP A 72 10.15 14.08 -1.24
C TRP A 72 10.41 12.86 -2.14
N GLY A 73 9.86 12.87 -3.36
CA GLY A 73 10.08 11.81 -4.33
C GLY A 73 11.56 11.61 -4.65
N LEU A 74 12.32 12.69 -4.85
CA LEU A 74 13.77 12.61 -5.09
C LEU A 74 14.53 12.00 -3.89
N LEU A 75 14.11 12.33 -2.66
CA LEU A 75 14.73 11.76 -1.45
C LEU A 75 14.37 10.29 -1.29
N TYR A 76 13.11 9.94 -1.51
CA TYR A 76 12.64 8.56 -1.46
C TYR A 76 13.39 7.68 -2.48
N ASP A 77 13.55 8.15 -3.73
CA ASP A 77 14.27 7.44 -4.78
C ASP A 77 15.74 7.19 -4.42
N ARG A 78 16.41 8.18 -3.80
CA ARG A 78 17.81 8.04 -3.33
C ARG A 78 17.97 6.98 -2.23
N LEU A 79 16.93 6.75 -1.45
CA LEU A 79 16.90 5.79 -0.36
C LEU A 79 16.33 4.43 -0.78
N SER A 80 15.92 4.30 -2.03
CA SER A 80 15.18 3.14 -2.55
C SER A 80 15.92 1.80 -2.40
N ASP A 81 17.24 1.81 -2.36
CA ASP A 81 18.05 0.60 -2.14
C ASP A 81 17.82 -0.03 -0.76
N LYS A 82 17.35 0.76 0.23
CA LYS A 82 17.00 0.29 1.57
C LYS A 82 15.64 -0.39 1.66
N ILE A 83 14.83 -0.29 0.59
CA ILE A 83 13.50 -0.90 0.57
C ILE A 83 13.64 -2.41 0.42
N GLU A 84 12.91 -3.13 1.27
CA GLU A 84 12.85 -4.59 1.30
C GLU A 84 11.40 -5.07 1.17
N LEU A 85 11.21 -6.37 0.99
CA LEU A 85 9.88 -6.99 1.13
C LEU A 85 9.48 -7.06 2.60
N ASN A 86 8.20 -6.92 2.89
CA ASN A 86 7.69 -7.27 4.22
C ASN A 86 7.93 -8.76 4.50
N ALA A 87 8.30 -9.07 5.75
CA ALA A 87 8.61 -10.44 6.17
C ALA A 87 7.42 -11.39 5.93
N GLY A 88 7.67 -12.51 5.26
CA GLY A 88 6.66 -13.54 4.98
C GLY A 88 5.78 -13.26 3.75
N VAL A 89 5.80 -12.06 3.16
CA VAL A 89 4.94 -11.74 2.00
C VAL A 89 5.24 -12.64 0.80
N LYS A 90 6.53 -12.89 0.52
CA LYS A 90 6.92 -13.74 -0.64
C LYS A 90 6.41 -15.17 -0.52
N ASP A 91 6.42 -15.74 0.68
CA ASP A 91 5.90 -17.08 0.93
C ASP A 91 4.38 -17.10 0.79
N MET A 92 3.70 -16.04 1.21
CA MET A 92 2.25 -15.90 1.04
C MET A 92 1.87 -15.75 -0.44
N LEU A 93 2.59 -14.91 -1.22
CA LEU A 93 2.39 -14.77 -2.66
C LEU A 93 2.52 -16.13 -3.38
N ARG A 94 3.55 -16.91 -3.01
CA ARG A 94 3.76 -18.27 -3.53
C ARG A 94 2.61 -19.20 -3.17
N SER A 95 2.21 -19.23 -1.90
CA SER A 95 1.11 -20.07 -1.42
C SER A 95 -0.20 -19.79 -2.16
N PHE A 96 -0.48 -18.52 -2.44
CA PHE A 96 -1.66 -18.13 -3.20
C PHE A 96 -1.55 -18.55 -4.68
N ALA A 97 -0.38 -18.42 -5.29
CA ALA A 97 -0.15 -18.90 -6.66
C ALA A 97 -0.29 -20.42 -6.75
N ASP A 98 0.28 -21.17 -5.80
CA ASP A 98 0.16 -22.64 -5.72
C ASP A 98 -1.32 -23.07 -5.56
N SER A 99 -2.10 -22.25 -4.88
CA SER A 99 -3.55 -22.42 -4.70
C SER A 99 -4.38 -21.92 -5.91
N ARG A 100 -3.73 -21.45 -6.96
CA ARG A 100 -4.33 -20.93 -8.21
C ARG A 100 -5.23 -19.71 -7.99
N LEU A 101 -4.90 -18.87 -7.01
CA LEU A 101 -5.56 -17.59 -6.84
C LEU A 101 -5.01 -16.57 -7.84
N ASP A 102 -5.90 -15.85 -8.51
CA ASP A 102 -5.52 -14.69 -9.32
C ASP A 102 -5.06 -13.56 -8.39
N GLN A 103 -3.85 -13.06 -8.56
CA GLN A 103 -3.30 -11.97 -7.74
C GLN A 103 -3.04 -10.75 -8.62
N ILE A 104 -3.44 -9.57 -8.14
CA ILE A 104 -3.12 -8.30 -8.79
C ILE A 104 -2.62 -7.28 -7.76
N ILE A 105 -1.85 -6.31 -8.22
CA ILE A 105 -1.49 -5.13 -7.43
C ILE A 105 -2.42 -3.98 -7.83
N LEU A 106 -2.98 -3.29 -6.84
CA LEU A 106 -3.76 -2.07 -7.03
C LEU A 106 -3.23 -0.97 -6.09
N SER A 107 -2.45 -0.04 -6.62
CA SER A 107 -1.70 0.95 -5.83
C SER A 107 -1.89 2.39 -6.33
N ALA A 108 -1.68 3.35 -5.44
CA ALA A 108 -1.53 4.76 -5.79
C ALA A 108 -0.12 5.09 -6.32
N PHE A 109 0.83 4.16 -6.22
CA PHE A 109 2.19 4.33 -6.70
C PHE A 109 2.28 4.15 -8.22
N LYS A 110 3.33 4.64 -8.87
CA LYS A 110 3.50 4.57 -10.32
C LYS A 110 3.71 3.12 -10.79
N THR A 111 2.97 2.70 -11.82
CA THR A 111 3.09 1.34 -12.41
C THR A 111 4.54 0.99 -12.75
N ILE A 112 5.26 1.91 -13.37
CA ILE A 112 6.67 1.70 -13.77
C ILE A 112 7.56 1.42 -12.57
N GLU A 113 7.36 2.09 -11.45
CA GLU A 113 8.17 1.90 -10.24
C GLU A 113 7.81 0.58 -9.56
N ILE A 114 6.51 0.26 -9.44
CA ILE A 114 6.07 -1.04 -8.91
C ILE A 114 6.71 -2.19 -9.71
N THR A 115 6.69 -2.11 -11.04
CA THR A 115 7.27 -3.12 -11.93
C THR A 115 8.77 -3.29 -11.72
N LYS A 116 9.51 -2.19 -11.56
CA LYS A 116 10.96 -2.24 -11.25
C LYS A 116 11.24 -2.97 -9.93
N TYR A 117 10.50 -2.65 -8.88
CA TYR A 117 10.66 -3.32 -7.58
C TYR A 117 10.22 -4.77 -7.63
N ALA A 118 9.08 -5.09 -8.27
CA ALA A 118 8.60 -6.45 -8.42
C ALA A 118 9.65 -7.32 -9.14
N HIS A 119 10.30 -6.79 -10.19
CA HIS A 119 11.42 -7.44 -10.86
C HIS A 119 12.64 -7.58 -9.95
N ARG A 120 13.06 -6.50 -9.27
CA ARG A 120 14.19 -6.53 -8.30
C ARG A 120 14.03 -7.62 -7.25
N PHE A 121 12.80 -7.81 -6.74
CA PHE A 121 12.48 -8.83 -5.73
C PHE A 121 12.14 -10.20 -6.31
N SER A 122 12.07 -10.32 -7.65
CA SER A 122 11.68 -11.54 -8.38
C SER A 122 10.32 -12.06 -7.89
N ILE A 123 9.32 -11.18 -7.90
CA ILE A 123 7.94 -11.48 -7.50
C ILE A 123 6.90 -11.11 -8.57
N GLU A 124 7.30 -10.50 -9.69
CA GLU A 124 6.39 -10.07 -10.76
C GLU A 124 5.53 -11.21 -11.31
N HIS A 125 6.09 -12.41 -11.36
CA HIS A 125 5.44 -13.60 -11.90
C HIS A 125 4.26 -14.11 -11.04
N TYR A 126 4.09 -13.60 -9.81
CA TYR A 126 2.94 -13.92 -8.97
C TYR A 126 1.71 -13.09 -9.33
N PHE A 127 1.86 -12.01 -10.07
CA PHE A 127 0.77 -11.08 -10.36
C PHE A 127 0.31 -11.20 -11.80
N LYS A 128 -1.00 -11.28 -11.97
CA LYS A 128 -1.65 -11.26 -13.26
C LYS A 128 -1.55 -9.88 -13.91
N ASP A 129 -1.69 -8.82 -13.08
CA ASP A 129 -1.57 -7.44 -13.50
C ASP A 129 -1.08 -6.53 -12.37
N ILE A 130 -0.47 -5.39 -12.77
CA ILE A 130 0.01 -4.33 -11.88
C ILE A 130 -0.74 -3.04 -12.24
N LEU A 131 -1.66 -2.62 -11.38
CA LEU A 131 -2.51 -1.46 -11.55
C LEU A 131 -2.02 -0.31 -10.67
N GLY A 132 -0.95 0.34 -11.08
CA GLY A 132 -0.46 1.59 -10.50
C GLY A 132 -1.06 2.83 -11.18
N THR A 133 -0.44 4.00 -10.96
CA THR A 133 -0.77 5.23 -11.68
C THR A 133 0.14 5.38 -12.89
N GLU A 134 -0.42 5.78 -14.04
CA GLU A 134 0.37 5.95 -15.28
C GLU A 134 0.65 7.41 -15.60
N ASN A 135 -0.28 8.33 -15.29
CA ASN A 135 -0.21 9.75 -15.64
C ASN A 135 -0.91 10.68 -14.64
N ILE A 136 -0.76 11.99 -14.86
CA ILE A 136 -1.26 13.13 -14.08
C ILE A 136 -2.78 13.13 -13.86
N VAL A 137 -3.56 12.39 -14.65
CA VAL A 137 -5.00 12.24 -14.42
C VAL A 137 -5.21 11.18 -13.37
N MET A 138 -5.43 11.62 -12.13
CA MET A 138 -5.60 10.76 -10.95
C MET A 138 -6.96 10.06 -10.96
N GLU A 139 -7.07 9.00 -11.75
CA GLU A 139 -8.16 8.06 -11.57
C GLU A 139 -8.03 7.41 -10.18
N SER A 140 -9.11 7.45 -9.40
CA SER A 140 -9.06 6.90 -8.03
C SER A 140 -8.78 5.40 -8.06
N LYS A 141 -8.08 4.92 -7.03
CA LYS A 141 -7.77 3.50 -6.83
C LYS A 141 -9.05 2.63 -6.97
N THR A 142 -10.16 3.08 -6.37
CA THR A 142 -11.46 2.39 -6.44
C THR A 142 -12.03 2.31 -7.87
N VAL A 143 -11.93 3.40 -8.65
CA VAL A 143 -12.46 3.40 -10.04
C VAL A 143 -11.63 2.45 -10.91
N ARG A 144 -10.31 2.49 -10.80
CA ARG A 144 -9.39 1.61 -11.54
C ARG A 144 -9.60 0.14 -11.18
N GLY A 145 -9.73 -0.17 -9.89
CA GLY A 145 -10.00 -1.52 -9.40
C GLY A 145 -11.36 -2.05 -9.88
N ARG A 146 -12.41 -1.22 -9.82
CA ARG A 146 -13.75 -1.62 -10.28
C ARG A 146 -13.77 -1.94 -11.77
N ARG A 147 -13.15 -1.11 -12.60
CA ARG A 147 -13.03 -1.35 -14.03
C ARG A 147 -12.33 -2.68 -14.30
N TYR A 148 -11.19 -2.91 -13.66
CA TYR A 148 -10.44 -4.15 -13.81
C TYR A 148 -11.27 -5.39 -13.41
N MET A 149 -11.93 -5.33 -12.26
CA MET A 149 -12.79 -6.44 -11.78
C MET A 149 -13.90 -6.78 -12.79
N GLN A 150 -14.53 -5.77 -13.38
CA GLN A 150 -15.58 -5.96 -14.40
C GLN A 150 -15.02 -6.59 -15.69
N GLU A 151 -13.88 -6.11 -16.16
CA GLU A 151 -13.25 -6.57 -17.42
C GLU A 151 -12.69 -8.01 -17.29
N HIS A 152 -12.25 -8.41 -16.08
CA HIS A 152 -11.58 -9.71 -15.85
C HIS A 152 -12.42 -10.70 -15.03
N GLY A 153 -13.68 -10.36 -14.73
CA GLY A 153 -14.60 -11.27 -14.07
C GLY A 153 -14.27 -11.56 -12.59
N PHE A 154 -13.66 -10.61 -11.87
CA PHE A 154 -13.44 -10.72 -10.44
C PHE A 154 -14.75 -10.49 -9.70
N ALA A 155 -15.32 -11.56 -9.16
CA ALA A 155 -16.54 -11.48 -8.37
C ALA A 155 -16.25 -10.90 -6.97
N PRO A 156 -16.94 -9.82 -6.54
CA PRO A 156 -16.66 -9.17 -5.26
C PRO A 156 -16.65 -10.13 -4.07
N GLU A 157 -17.63 -11.03 -3.99
CA GLU A 157 -17.76 -12.01 -2.90
C GLU A 157 -16.67 -13.11 -2.90
N GLN A 158 -15.89 -13.19 -3.97
CA GLN A 158 -14.77 -14.13 -4.12
C GLN A 158 -13.42 -13.41 -4.21
N THR A 159 -13.39 -12.12 -3.89
CA THR A 159 -12.20 -11.28 -3.95
C THR A 159 -11.84 -10.77 -2.55
N LEU A 160 -10.58 -10.86 -2.19
CA LEU A 160 -10.02 -10.31 -0.95
C LEU A 160 -9.05 -9.19 -1.28
N TYR A 161 -9.18 -8.08 -0.56
CA TYR A 161 -8.24 -6.97 -0.59
C TYR A 161 -7.30 -7.03 0.63
N ILE A 162 -6.00 -6.89 0.41
CA ILE A 162 -4.99 -6.83 1.48
C ILE A 162 -4.23 -5.51 1.36
N GLY A 163 -4.28 -4.68 2.40
CA GLY A 163 -3.63 -3.37 2.46
C GLY A 163 -3.24 -3.00 3.89
N ASP A 164 -2.73 -1.79 4.11
CA ASP A 164 -2.19 -1.35 5.39
C ASP A 164 -2.67 0.05 5.82
N THR A 165 -3.65 0.61 5.10
CA THR A 165 -4.19 1.96 5.37
C THR A 165 -5.72 2.00 5.41
N LEU A 166 -6.27 3.08 5.99
CA LEU A 166 -7.70 3.40 5.91
C LEU A 166 -8.15 3.60 4.46
N HIS A 167 -7.26 4.10 3.60
CA HIS A 167 -7.56 4.26 2.16
C HIS A 167 -7.76 2.91 1.46
N ASP A 168 -7.03 1.87 1.88
CA ASP A 168 -7.22 0.50 1.39
C ASP A 168 -8.57 -0.07 1.84
N TYR A 169 -8.91 0.15 3.10
CA TYR A 169 -10.22 -0.21 3.61
C TYR A 169 -11.36 0.48 2.83
N ASP A 170 -11.26 1.79 2.60
CA ASP A 170 -12.24 2.54 1.83
C ASP A 170 -12.29 2.07 0.36
N THR A 171 -11.14 1.71 -0.21
CA THR A 171 -11.05 1.12 -1.55
C THR A 171 -11.77 -0.22 -1.59
N ALA A 172 -11.48 -1.14 -0.66
CA ALA A 172 -12.12 -2.44 -0.56
C ALA A 172 -13.64 -2.32 -0.41
N ARG A 173 -14.12 -1.44 0.46
CA ARG A 173 -15.55 -1.12 0.60
C ARG A 173 -16.17 -0.59 -0.70
N GLY A 174 -15.47 0.31 -1.37
CA GLY A 174 -15.90 0.87 -2.65
C GLY A 174 -15.97 -0.15 -3.78
N LEU A 175 -15.17 -1.21 -3.70
CA LEU A 175 -15.18 -2.36 -4.60
C LEU A 175 -16.22 -3.43 -4.19
N GLY A 176 -16.69 -3.40 -2.95
CA GLY A 176 -17.60 -4.40 -2.40
C GLY A 176 -16.94 -5.74 -2.07
N VAL A 177 -15.64 -5.73 -1.79
CA VAL A 177 -14.81 -6.92 -1.51
C VAL A 177 -14.48 -7.02 -0.02
N ASP A 178 -14.15 -8.23 0.44
CA ASP A 178 -13.61 -8.42 1.79
C ASP A 178 -12.24 -7.75 1.94
N CYS A 179 -11.92 -7.33 3.16
CA CYS A 179 -10.67 -6.62 3.46
C CYS A 179 -9.96 -7.23 4.67
N ILE A 180 -8.65 -7.36 4.54
CA ILE A 180 -7.71 -7.62 5.65
C ILE A 180 -6.69 -6.47 5.67
N LEU A 181 -6.36 -5.98 6.87
CA LEU A 181 -5.36 -4.94 7.05
C LEU A 181 -4.10 -5.47 7.73
N PHE A 182 -2.94 -5.06 7.19
CA PHE A 182 -1.61 -5.36 7.71
C PHE A 182 -1.10 -4.19 8.55
N SER A 183 -0.79 -4.41 9.82
CA SER A 183 -0.52 -3.34 10.78
C SER A 183 0.94 -2.95 10.96
N CYS A 184 1.86 -3.58 10.23
CA CYS A 184 3.27 -3.18 10.23
C CYS A 184 3.63 -2.17 9.14
N GLY A 185 2.67 -1.76 8.31
CA GLY A 185 2.84 -0.81 7.22
C GLY A 185 2.82 0.66 7.62
N GLN A 186 2.20 1.49 6.77
CA GLN A 186 2.19 2.95 6.86
C GLN A 186 1.36 3.49 8.02
N GLN A 187 0.20 2.88 8.33
CA GLN A 187 -0.68 3.38 9.39
C GLN A 187 -0.65 2.55 10.67
N SER A 188 -0.96 3.20 11.80
CA SER A 188 -0.88 2.59 13.11
C SER A 188 -1.96 1.52 13.32
N PRO A 189 -1.68 0.44 14.07
CA PRO A 189 -2.67 -0.59 14.41
C PRO A 189 -3.92 0.00 15.10
N LYS A 190 -3.76 1.10 15.84
CA LYS A 190 -4.85 1.79 16.54
C LYS A 190 -5.87 2.38 15.55
N LEU A 191 -5.40 2.96 14.44
CA LEU A 191 -6.27 3.48 13.38
C LEU A 191 -6.95 2.33 12.64
N LEU A 192 -6.18 1.32 12.22
CA LEU A 192 -6.69 0.20 11.43
C LEU A 192 -7.78 -0.61 12.15
N LYS A 193 -7.64 -0.81 13.46
CA LYS A 193 -8.66 -1.52 14.27
C LYS A 193 -10.03 -0.84 14.29
N GLN A 194 -10.10 0.45 13.96
CA GLN A 194 -11.38 1.19 13.88
C GLN A 194 -12.21 0.80 12.65
N CYS A 195 -11.60 0.16 11.64
CA CYS A 195 -12.28 -0.30 10.43
C CYS A 195 -13.24 -1.47 10.68
N GLY A 196 -13.08 -2.20 11.78
CA GLY A 196 -13.93 -3.37 12.08
C GLY A 196 -13.68 -4.58 11.19
N VAL A 197 -12.54 -4.63 10.48
CA VAL A 197 -12.06 -5.76 9.66
C VAL A 197 -10.88 -6.44 10.35
N PRO A 198 -10.51 -7.69 9.98
CA PRO A 198 -9.33 -8.35 10.53
C PRO A 198 -8.06 -7.54 10.30
N VAL A 199 -7.24 -7.40 11.36
CA VAL A 199 -5.96 -6.69 11.36
C VAL A 199 -4.89 -7.62 11.88
N TYR A 200 -3.83 -7.85 11.10
CA TYR A 200 -2.73 -8.74 11.44
C TYR A 200 -1.39 -7.99 11.38
N ASP A 201 -0.44 -8.42 12.19
CA ASP A 201 0.92 -7.86 12.22
C ASP A 201 1.95 -8.75 11.49
N ASN A 202 1.52 -9.90 10.98
CA ASN A 202 2.37 -10.78 10.19
C ASN A 202 1.56 -11.55 9.12
N PHE A 203 2.22 -11.91 8.02
CA PHE A 203 1.59 -12.60 6.90
C PHE A 203 1.31 -14.08 7.17
N MET A 204 1.98 -14.70 8.14
CA MET A 204 1.71 -16.10 8.53
C MET A 204 0.32 -16.25 9.13
N ASP A 205 -0.09 -15.30 9.97
CA ASP A 205 -1.44 -15.33 10.57
C ASP A 205 -2.52 -15.07 9.54
N ILE A 206 -2.27 -14.18 8.57
CA ILE A 206 -3.17 -13.98 7.43
C ILE A 206 -3.30 -15.30 6.63
N ALA A 207 -2.17 -15.94 6.31
CA ALA A 207 -2.16 -17.21 5.58
C ALA A 207 -2.91 -18.31 6.35
N ASN A 208 -2.64 -18.47 7.64
CA ASN A 208 -3.31 -19.45 8.49
C ASN A 208 -4.83 -19.22 8.54
N GLN A 209 -5.26 -17.97 8.70
CA GLN A 209 -6.68 -17.63 8.70
C GLN A 209 -7.35 -17.98 7.38
N LEU A 210 -6.68 -17.74 6.26
CA LEU A 210 -7.22 -18.02 4.93
C LEU A 210 -7.24 -19.51 4.61
N ILE A 211 -6.27 -20.28 5.10
CA ILE A 211 -6.23 -21.75 4.96
C ILE A 211 -7.42 -22.42 5.68
N VAL A 212 -7.87 -21.85 6.81
CA VAL A 212 -9.08 -22.37 7.50
C VAL A 212 -10.35 -22.22 6.66
N TYR A 213 -10.36 -21.29 5.69
CA TYR A 213 -11.46 -21.11 4.73
C TYR A 213 -11.20 -21.79 3.36
N MET A 214 -10.07 -22.50 3.22
CA MET A 214 -9.73 -23.34 2.07
C MET A 214 -10.27 -24.76 2.22
#